data_59ffb242d5e7884dffcc30994c4fce37
#
_entry.id   59ffb242d5e7884dffcc30994c4fce37
#
_cell.length_a   1.000
_cell.length_b   1.000
_cell.length_c   1.000
_cell.angle_alpha   90.00
_cell.angle_beta   90.00
_cell.angle_gamma   90.00
#
_symmetry.space_group_name_H-M   'P 1'
#
loop_
_entity.id
_entity.type
_entity.pdbx_description
1 polymer ?
#
loop_
_entity_poly.entity_id
_entity_poly.type
_entity_poly.pdbx_seq_one_letter_code
_entity_poly.pdbx_strand_id
1 'polypeptide(L)'
;MKSMKRVVVTGMGAITPIGNSVEEFWNGIKEQKIGFAPITYFDATEYKAHLAAEVKGFNAKDYMSPKAARRMELFSQYAVAATKEAIEDAGLDLEKEDTTRIGVSVGCGVGSLQMIETTTRTLDKKGPNRVKPLAVPMMISNMAAGNVSIAFGLRGKSINVVTACATGTQSIGEAYRSIQVGEADVMVAGGTEAAVSEVAVGGFAALTALSGSDDPKRASIPFDKERDGFVIGEGSGIVVLESLEHAQARGADILAEVVGYGATSDAFHITSPCEDGEGAARAMVFAMDEAGITPDKVDYINAHGTSTCLLYT
;
A
#
# COMPACT_ATOMS: atom_id res chain seq x y z
N MET A 1 31.50 13.20 -8.26
CA MET A 1 30.17 12.56 -8.07
C MET A 1 29.32 13.57 -7.31
N LYS A 2 28.07 13.83 -7.73
CA LYS A 2 27.14 14.61 -6.89
C LYS A 2 26.93 13.83 -5.59
N SER A 3 26.99 14.49 -4.44
CA SER A 3 26.60 13.86 -3.16
C SER A 3 25.14 13.42 -3.24
N MET A 4 24.83 12.25 -2.72
CA MET A 4 23.43 11.81 -2.58
C MET A 4 22.70 12.78 -1.65
N LYS A 5 21.45 13.11 -2.01
CA LYS A 5 20.59 13.95 -1.15
C LYS A 5 20.07 13.15 0.03
N ARG A 6 19.94 13.80 1.17
CA ARG A 6 19.20 13.26 2.32
C ARG A 6 17.70 13.33 2.02
N VAL A 7 16.95 12.35 2.52
CA VAL A 7 15.52 12.21 2.24
C VAL A 7 14.73 12.16 3.54
N VAL A 8 13.73 13.01 3.65
CA VAL A 8 12.89 13.15 4.85
C VAL A 8 11.44 12.89 4.55
N VAL A 9 10.69 12.47 5.56
CA VAL A 9 9.23 12.33 5.55
C VAL A 9 8.65 13.63 6.12
N THR A 10 7.73 14.25 5.40
CA THR A 10 7.09 15.50 5.81
C THR A 10 5.58 15.40 5.98
N GLY A 11 4.96 14.34 5.47
CA GLY A 11 3.53 14.12 5.64
C GLY A 11 3.13 12.68 5.46
N MET A 12 1.99 12.32 6.03
CA MET A 12 1.41 10.99 6.01
C MET A 12 -0.08 11.02 5.72
N GLY A 13 -0.62 9.95 5.15
CA GLY A 13 -2.05 9.78 4.95
C GLY A 13 -2.43 8.31 4.96
N ALA A 14 -3.60 7.99 5.49
CA ALA A 14 -4.04 6.62 5.69
C ALA A 14 -5.55 6.44 5.46
N ILE A 15 -5.90 5.38 4.74
CA ILE A 15 -7.25 4.82 4.66
C ILE A 15 -7.15 3.36 5.09
N THR A 16 -7.80 2.99 6.18
CA THR A 16 -7.67 1.66 6.78
C THR A 16 -9.01 1.14 7.33
N PRO A 17 -9.15 -0.17 7.57
CA PRO A 17 -10.35 -0.73 8.19
C PRO A 17 -10.66 -0.23 9.60
N ILE A 18 -9.72 0.41 10.28
CA ILE A 18 -9.86 0.94 11.65
C ILE A 18 -9.82 2.46 11.75
N GLY A 19 -9.62 3.16 10.63
CA GLY A 19 -9.65 4.63 10.55
C GLY A 19 -9.37 5.13 9.14
N ASN A 20 -10.02 6.23 8.74
CA ASN A 20 -9.90 6.86 7.42
C ASN A 20 -9.05 8.13 7.45
N SER A 21 -8.19 8.26 8.45
CA SER A 21 -7.13 9.24 8.57
C SER A 21 -5.99 8.65 9.40
N VAL A 22 -4.81 9.28 9.38
CA VAL A 22 -3.66 8.91 10.22
C VAL A 22 -4.04 9.00 11.71
N GLU A 23 -4.76 10.04 12.12
CA GLU A 23 -5.21 10.21 13.51
C GLU A 23 -6.15 9.09 13.94
N GLU A 24 -7.19 8.80 13.14
CA GLU A 24 -8.14 7.72 13.42
C GLU A 24 -7.47 6.35 13.45
N PHE A 25 -6.56 6.09 12.49
CA PHE A 25 -5.78 4.86 12.43
C PHE A 25 -4.91 4.70 13.67
N TRP A 26 -4.19 5.74 14.08
CA TRP A 26 -3.34 5.71 15.27
C TRP A 26 -4.14 5.52 16.56
N ASN A 27 -5.29 6.19 16.67
CA ASN A 27 -6.20 5.99 17.79
C ASN A 27 -6.76 4.55 17.79
N GLY A 28 -7.13 4.02 16.61
CA GLY A 28 -7.56 2.63 16.48
C GLY A 28 -6.50 1.62 16.94
N ILE A 29 -5.22 1.87 16.65
CA ILE A 29 -4.11 1.04 17.16
C ILE A 29 -4.01 1.12 18.69
N LYS A 30 -4.04 2.32 19.26
CA LYS A 30 -3.97 2.51 20.74
C LYS A 30 -5.14 1.85 21.46
N GLU A 31 -6.31 1.89 20.88
CA GLU A 31 -7.54 1.27 21.40
C GLU A 31 -7.63 -0.24 21.10
N GLN A 32 -6.64 -0.81 20.39
CA GLN A 32 -6.64 -2.20 19.94
C GLN A 32 -7.89 -2.57 19.14
N LYS A 33 -8.36 -1.63 18.31
CA LYS A 33 -9.55 -1.81 17.46
C LYS A 33 -9.33 -2.91 16.44
N ILE A 34 -10.27 -3.83 16.34
CA ILE A 34 -10.24 -4.92 15.38
C ILE A 34 -10.98 -4.48 14.12
N GLY A 35 -10.30 -4.53 12.97
CA GLY A 35 -10.86 -4.19 11.65
C GLY A 35 -11.62 -5.33 10.98
N PHE A 36 -11.43 -6.56 11.45
CA PHE A 36 -12.00 -7.77 10.86
C PHE A 36 -13.50 -7.88 11.11
N ALA A 37 -14.26 -8.25 10.07
CA ALA A 37 -15.69 -8.48 10.13
C ALA A 37 -16.09 -9.48 9.03
N PRO A 38 -17.31 -10.06 9.09
CA PRO A 38 -17.82 -10.84 7.98
C PRO A 38 -17.77 -10.06 6.66
N ILE A 39 -17.38 -10.76 5.59
CA ILE A 39 -17.33 -10.19 4.24
C ILE A 39 -18.70 -9.66 3.85
N THR A 40 -18.76 -8.44 3.31
CA THR A 40 -20.02 -7.80 2.91
C THR A 40 -20.17 -7.63 1.39
N TYR A 41 -19.10 -7.74 0.62
CA TYR A 41 -19.10 -7.49 -0.83
C TYR A 41 -19.72 -8.62 -1.67
N PHE A 42 -19.78 -9.83 -1.11
CA PHE A 42 -20.40 -11.01 -1.75
C PHE A 42 -20.82 -12.02 -0.70
N ASP A 43 -21.62 -13.03 -1.10
CA ASP A 43 -21.99 -14.14 -0.22
C ASP A 43 -20.79 -15.09 -0.05
N ALA A 44 -20.22 -15.08 1.15
CA ALA A 44 -19.06 -15.88 1.49
C ALA A 44 -19.41 -17.26 2.13
N THR A 45 -20.68 -17.66 2.18
CA THR A 45 -21.14 -18.87 2.87
C THR A 45 -20.45 -20.15 2.39
N GLU A 46 -20.14 -20.25 1.09
CA GLU A 46 -19.47 -21.40 0.48
C GLU A 46 -17.93 -21.34 0.58
N TYR A 47 -17.36 -20.24 1.09
CA TYR A 47 -15.93 -20.04 1.21
C TYR A 47 -15.39 -20.58 2.53
N LYS A 48 -14.09 -20.92 2.57
CA LYS A 48 -13.41 -21.36 3.80
C LYS A 48 -13.05 -20.20 4.74
N ALA A 49 -12.96 -18.99 4.22
CA ALA A 49 -12.65 -17.78 4.96
C ALA A 49 -13.84 -16.81 4.85
N HIS A 50 -14.38 -16.40 5.98
CA HIS A 50 -15.58 -15.60 6.06
C HIS A 50 -15.31 -14.15 6.48
N LEU A 51 -14.12 -13.87 7.01
CA LEU A 51 -13.72 -12.54 7.51
C LEU A 51 -12.82 -11.82 6.53
N ALA A 52 -13.01 -10.50 6.47
CA ALA A 52 -12.12 -9.57 5.80
C ALA A 52 -11.96 -8.26 6.60
N ALA A 53 -10.92 -7.53 6.32
CA ALA A 53 -10.70 -6.18 6.83
C ALA A 53 -11.10 -5.16 5.76
N GLU A 54 -12.39 -5.02 5.51
CA GLU A 54 -12.96 -4.02 4.59
C GLU A 54 -12.87 -2.61 5.20
N VAL A 55 -12.58 -1.61 4.38
CA VAL A 55 -12.60 -0.20 4.81
C VAL A 55 -14.05 0.22 5.10
N LYS A 56 -14.26 0.81 6.27
CA LYS A 56 -15.60 1.19 6.76
C LYS A 56 -15.78 2.69 6.73
N GLY A 57 -16.98 3.14 6.39
CA GLY A 57 -17.34 4.57 6.43
C GLY A 57 -16.66 5.43 5.36
N PHE A 58 -15.96 4.85 4.41
CA PHE A 58 -15.33 5.59 3.31
C PHE A 58 -16.39 6.13 2.34
N ASN A 59 -16.32 7.43 2.06
CA ASN A 59 -17.15 8.07 1.06
C ASN A 59 -16.27 8.88 0.10
N ALA A 60 -16.10 8.38 -1.12
CA ALA A 60 -15.24 9.00 -2.12
C ALA A 60 -15.56 10.49 -2.40
N LYS A 61 -16.80 10.94 -2.15
CA LYS A 61 -17.21 12.35 -2.38
C LYS A 61 -16.52 13.34 -1.45
N ASP A 62 -15.99 12.87 -0.31
CA ASP A 62 -15.28 13.69 0.66
C ASP A 62 -13.85 14.03 0.18
N TYR A 63 -13.36 13.26 -0.79
CA TYR A 63 -11.99 13.33 -1.29
C TYR A 63 -11.88 13.71 -2.76
N MET A 64 -12.92 13.43 -3.56
CA MET A 64 -12.88 13.66 -5.00
C MET A 64 -14.27 13.93 -5.59
N SER A 65 -14.31 14.48 -6.81
CA SER A 65 -15.59 14.72 -7.49
C SER A 65 -16.30 13.40 -7.82
N PRO A 66 -17.66 13.37 -7.84
CA PRO A 66 -18.41 12.19 -8.23
C PRO A 66 -18.08 11.65 -9.64
N LYS A 67 -17.62 12.54 -10.53
CA LYS A 67 -17.18 12.17 -11.88
C LYS A 67 -15.85 11.40 -11.84
N ALA A 68 -14.91 11.84 -11.01
CA ALA A 68 -13.63 11.16 -10.80
C ALA A 68 -13.85 9.80 -10.13
N ALA A 69 -14.62 9.75 -9.03
CA ALA A 69 -14.90 8.51 -8.30
C ALA A 69 -15.49 7.41 -9.19
N ARG A 70 -16.42 7.74 -10.10
CA ARG A 70 -17.00 6.76 -11.03
C ARG A 70 -16.03 6.19 -12.08
N ARG A 71 -14.82 6.74 -12.21
CA ARG A 71 -13.77 6.31 -13.13
C ARG A 71 -12.63 5.57 -12.45
N MET A 72 -12.76 5.34 -11.14
CA MET A 72 -11.76 4.69 -10.29
C MET A 72 -12.40 3.55 -9.53
N GLU A 73 -11.68 2.45 -9.41
CA GLU A 73 -11.99 1.40 -8.44
C GLU A 73 -11.44 1.76 -7.06
N LEU A 74 -11.87 1.02 -6.02
CA LEU A 74 -11.59 1.36 -4.62
C LEU A 74 -10.09 1.56 -4.33
N PHE A 75 -9.21 0.70 -4.84
CA PHE A 75 -7.77 0.85 -4.62
C PHE A 75 -7.22 2.21 -5.08
N SER A 76 -7.72 2.73 -6.23
CA SER A 76 -7.35 4.06 -6.70
C SER A 76 -8.02 5.18 -5.90
N GLN A 77 -9.27 4.98 -5.45
CA GLN A 77 -9.96 5.96 -4.60
C GLN A 77 -9.27 6.09 -3.25
N TYR A 78 -8.85 4.98 -2.62
CA TYR A 78 -8.09 4.99 -1.37
C TYR A 78 -6.72 5.67 -1.55
N ALA A 79 -6.02 5.40 -2.65
CA ALA A 79 -4.75 6.05 -2.96
C ALA A 79 -4.89 7.57 -3.06
N VAL A 80 -5.91 8.06 -3.79
CA VAL A 80 -6.18 9.51 -3.93
C VAL A 80 -6.56 10.13 -2.58
N ALA A 81 -7.41 9.45 -1.79
CA ALA A 81 -7.84 9.93 -0.48
C ALA A 81 -6.67 10.05 0.51
N ALA A 82 -5.87 8.98 0.65
CA ALA A 82 -4.70 9.00 1.52
C ALA A 82 -3.62 10.00 1.04
N THR A 83 -3.48 10.17 -0.29
CA THR A 83 -2.56 11.20 -0.84
C THR A 83 -3.02 12.61 -0.50
N LYS A 84 -4.34 12.88 -0.54
CA LYS A 84 -4.86 14.19 -0.15
C LYS A 84 -4.47 14.53 1.28
N GLU A 85 -4.70 13.61 2.22
CA GLU A 85 -4.29 13.79 3.61
C GLU A 85 -2.78 13.99 3.74
N ALA A 86 -1.96 13.16 3.07
CA ALA A 86 -0.51 13.25 3.14
C ALA A 86 0.05 14.60 2.62
N ILE A 87 -0.53 15.16 1.55
CA ILE A 87 -0.15 16.48 1.01
C ILE A 87 -0.57 17.60 1.98
N GLU A 88 -1.77 17.49 2.55
CA GLU A 88 -2.27 18.44 3.56
C GLU A 88 -1.44 18.41 4.83
N ASP A 89 -1.11 17.21 5.35
CA ASP A 89 -0.25 17.00 6.51
C ASP A 89 1.18 17.52 6.28
N ALA A 90 1.72 17.33 5.07
CA ALA A 90 3.00 17.91 4.68
C ALA A 90 2.99 19.45 4.58
N GLY A 91 1.83 20.09 4.56
CA GLY A 91 1.71 21.52 4.25
C GLY A 91 2.27 21.88 2.86
N LEU A 92 2.19 20.95 1.90
CA LEU A 92 2.75 21.12 0.56
C LEU A 92 1.78 21.89 -0.35
N ASP A 93 2.09 23.16 -0.64
CA ASP A 93 1.29 24.04 -1.48
C ASP A 93 1.64 23.83 -2.96
N LEU A 94 0.86 22.99 -3.65
CA LEU A 94 1.10 22.61 -5.04
C LEU A 94 1.02 23.80 -6.03
N GLU A 95 0.43 24.93 -5.65
CA GLU A 95 0.39 26.13 -6.50
C GLU A 95 1.74 26.87 -6.49
N LYS A 96 2.56 26.66 -5.46
CA LYS A 96 3.89 27.26 -5.34
C LYS A 96 5.02 26.33 -5.78
N GLU A 97 4.72 25.04 -5.97
CA GLU A 97 5.71 24.04 -6.28
C GLU A 97 5.91 23.81 -7.79
N ASP A 98 7.11 23.44 -8.18
CA ASP A 98 7.34 22.88 -9.52
C ASP A 98 6.85 21.43 -9.57
N THR A 99 5.60 21.23 -9.98
CA THR A 99 4.99 19.90 -10.05
C THR A 99 5.72 18.95 -11.02
N THR A 100 6.62 19.43 -11.90
CA THR A 100 7.47 18.57 -12.73
C THR A 100 8.59 17.90 -11.93
N ARG A 101 8.85 18.39 -10.72
CA ARG A 101 9.80 17.84 -9.76
C ARG A 101 9.12 17.02 -8.65
N ILE A 102 7.79 16.89 -8.68
CA ILE A 102 7.02 16.08 -7.76
C ILE A 102 6.58 14.80 -8.47
N GLY A 103 7.10 13.66 -8.03
CA GLY A 103 6.79 12.35 -8.59
C GLY A 103 5.83 11.54 -7.72
N VAL A 104 5.40 10.39 -8.25
CA VAL A 104 4.48 9.45 -7.60
C VAL A 104 5.04 8.03 -7.70
N SER A 105 5.17 7.35 -6.58
CA SER A 105 5.51 5.93 -6.48
C SER A 105 4.50 5.24 -5.57
N VAL A 106 3.31 4.97 -6.10
CA VAL A 106 2.23 4.32 -5.36
C VAL A 106 1.95 2.96 -5.98
N GLY A 107 2.30 1.92 -5.23
CA GLY A 107 2.18 0.54 -5.67
C GLY A 107 0.81 -0.06 -5.34
N CYS A 108 0.37 -0.97 -6.20
CA CYS A 108 -0.80 -1.81 -5.99
C CYS A 108 -0.49 -3.21 -6.54
N GLY A 109 -0.71 -4.24 -5.74
CA GLY A 109 -0.29 -5.61 -6.07
C GLY A 109 -1.08 -6.23 -7.21
N VAL A 110 -2.40 -6.08 -7.21
CA VAL A 110 -3.28 -6.79 -8.16
C VAL A 110 -4.21 -5.87 -8.97
N GLY A 111 -4.38 -4.61 -8.58
CA GLY A 111 -5.38 -3.74 -9.18
C GLY A 111 -6.81 -4.14 -8.76
N SER A 112 -7.81 -3.98 -9.64
CA SER A 112 -9.19 -4.34 -9.30
C SER A 112 -9.57 -5.73 -9.83
N LEU A 113 -9.55 -6.72 -8.95
CA LEU A 113 -10.12 -8.05 -9.23
C LEU A 113 -11.63 -7.97 -9.41
N GLN A 114 -12.32 -7.10 -8.68
CA GLN A 114 -13.77 -6.87 -8.81
C GLN A 114 -14.13 -6.39 -10.22
N MET A 115 -13.30 -5.53 -10.84
CA MET A 115 -13.51 -5.08 -12.21
C MET A 115 -13.29 -6.24 -13.22
N ILE A 116 -12.29 -7.10 -12.97
CA ILE A 116 -12.04 -8.29 -13.79
C ILE A 116 -13.25 -9.22 -13.72
N GLU A 117 -13.73 -9.56 -12.52
CA GLU A 117 -14.91 -10.40 -12.31
C GLU A 117 -16.16 -9.84 -13.01
N THR A 118 -16.45 -8.56 -12.79
CA THR A 118 -17.61 -7.89 -13.38
C THR A 118 -17.52 -7.86 -14.90
N THR A 119 -16.32 -7.60 -15.43
CA THR A 119 -16.07 -7.56 -16.88
C THR A 119 -16.23 -8.94 -17.50
N THR A 120 -15.67 -9.98 -16.87
CA THR A 120 -15.78 -11.37 -17.34
C THR A 120 -17.24 -11.84 -17.34
N ARG A 121 -17.97 -11.58 -16.25
CA ARG A 121 -19.41 -11.89 -16.18
C ARG A 121 -20.25 -11.13 -17.24
N THR A 122 -19.84 -9.88 -17.54
CA THR A 122 -20.51 -9.10 -18.59
C THR A 122 -20.22 -9.66 -19.97
N LEU A 123 -18.96 -10.02 -20.23
CA LEU A 123 -18.51 -10.61 -21.48
C LEU A 123 -19.26 -11.94 -21.76
N ASP A 124 -19.34 -12.80 -20.75
CA ASP A 124 -20.00 -14.10 -20.84
C ASP A 124 -21.51 -13.97 -21.07
N LYS A 125 -22.21 -13.15 -20.28
CA LYS A 125 -23.67 -13.02 -20.32
C LYS A 125 -24.20 -12.11 -21.42
N LYS A 126 -23.44 -11.07 -21.85
CA LYS A 126 -23.95 -9.98 -22.71
C LYS A 126 -23.08 -9.72 -23.95
N GLY A 127 -21.93 -10.39 -24.07
CA GLY A 127 -21.00 -10.27 -25.17
C GLY A 127 -20.09 -9.04 -25.11
N PRO A 128 -19.09 -8.95 -26.03
CA PRO A 128 -18.00 -7.98 -25.97
C PRO A 128 -18.44 -6.52 -26.09
N ASN A 129 -19.53 -6.25 -26.79
CA ASN A 129 -20.03 -4.89 -27.02
C ASN A 129 -20.66 -4.25 -25.76
N ARG A 130 -20.76 -4.99 -24.66
CA ARG A 130 -21.32 -4.53 -23.37
C ARG A 130 -20.26 -4.32 -22.28
N VAL A 131 -19.01 -4.62 -22.57
CA VAL A 131 -17.89 -4.32 -21.68
C VAL A 131 -17.76 -2.80 -21.51
N LYS A 132 -17.51 -2.35 -20.28
CA LYS A 132 -17.35 -0.91 -19.99
C LYS A 132 -16.13 -0.36 -20.74
N PRO A 133 -16.21 0.81 -21.39
CA PRO A 133 -15.06 1.41 -22.11
C PRO A 133 -13.83 1.64 -21.24
N LEU A 134 -14.01 1.90 -19.93
CA LEU A 134 -12.93 2.13 -18.97
C LEU A 134 -12.55 0.88 -18.17
N ALA A 135 -13.02 -0.33 -18.54
CA ALA A 135 -12.71 -1.55 -17.80
C ALA A 135 -11.20 -1.74 -17.60
N VAL A 136 -10.41 -1.63 -18.67
CA VAL A 136 -8.96 -1.79 -18.59
C VAL A 136 -8.30 -0.70 -17.73
N PRO A 137 -8.50 0.62 -17.94
CA PRO A 137 -7.95 1.64 -17.05
C PRO A 137 -8.40 1.53 -15.59
N MET A 138 -9.57 0.98 -15.33
CA MET A 138 -10.06 0.83 -13.95
C MET A 138 -9.48 -0.40 -13.24
N MET A 139 -9.00 -1.42 -13.97
CA MET A 139 -8.51 -2.65 -13.36
C MET A 139 -6.99 -2.71 -13.16
N ILE A 140 -6.20 -2.04 -14.00
CA ILE A 140 -4.74 -2.18 -13.97
C ILE A 140 -4.12 -1.44 -12.78
N SER A 141 -3.17 -2.10 -12.12
CA SER A 141 -2.60 -1.65 -10.83
C SER A 141 -1.88 -0.30 -10.88
N ASN A 142 -1.24 0.04 -12.02
CA ASN A 142 -0.54 1.32 -12.17
C ASN A 142 -1.47 2.54 -12.16
N MET A 143 -2.78 2.33 -12.22
CA MET A 143 -3.73 3.44 -12.16
C MET A 143 -3.92 4.02 -10.74
N ALA A 144 -3.41 3.37 -9.70
CA ALA A 144 -3.24 4.02 -8.41
C ALA A 144 -2.33 5.26 -8.55
N ALA A 145 -1.10 5.07 -9.00
CA ALA A 145 -0.15 6.16 -9.25
C ALA A 145 -0.65 7.14 -10.31
N GLY A 146 -1.24 6.64 -11.41
CA GLY A 146 -1.78 7.46 -12.49
C GLY A 146 -2.92 8.39 -12.03
N ASN A 147 -3.86 7.87 -11.23
CA ASN A 147 -4.97 8.68 -10.71
C ASN A 147 -4.50 9.70 -9.66
N VAL A 148 -3.51 9.37 -8.83
CA VAL A 148 -2.87 10.33 -7.92
C VAL A 148 -2.22 11.45 -8.72
N SER A 149 -1.42 11.13 -9.74
CA SER A 149 -0.79 12.13 -10.61
C SER A 149 -1.82 13.08 -11.25
N ILE A 150 -2.93 12.52 -11.76
CA ILE A 150 -4.02 13.31 -12.39
C ILE A 150 -4.74 14.18 -11.36
N ALA A 151 -5.06 13.62 -10.19
CA ALA A 151 -5.85 14.31 -9.17
C ALA A 151 -5.14 15.55 -8.62
N PHE A 152 -3.82 15.49 -8.48
CA PHE A 152 -3.01 16.56 -7.87
C PHE A 152 -2.12 17.31 -8.87
N GLY A 153 -2.18 16.97 -10.16
CA GLY A 153 -1.37 17.65 -11.19
C GLY A 153 0.13 17.38 -11.06
N LEU A 154 0.54 16.23 -10.48
CA LEU A 154 1.93 15.87 -10.28
C LEU A 154 2.52 15.35 -11.59
N ARG A 155 3.54 16.01 -12.12
CA ARG A 155 4.06 15.79 -13.46
C ARG A 155 5.49 15.24 -13.49
N GLY A 156 6.03 14.89 -12.33
CA GLY A 156 7.30 14.18 -12.20
C GLY A 156 7.16 12.69 -12.59
N LYS A 157 8.16 11.90 -12.22
CA LYS A 157 8.18 10.44 -12.43
C LYS A 157 6.95 9.78 -11.77
N SER A 158 6.20 8.98 -12.53
CA SER A 158 5.06 8.23 -11.99
C SER A 158 5.27 6.74 -12.26
N ILE A 159 5.38 5.96 -11.19
CA ILE A 159 5.65 4.52 -11.25
C ILE A 159 4.73 3.73 -10.33
N ASN A 160 4.50 2.48 -10.70
CA ASN A 160 3.86 1.47 -9.87
C ASN A 160 4.83 0.29 -9.73
N VAL A 161 5.30 0.05 -8.52
CA VAL A 161 6.05 -1.14 -8.17
C VAL A 161 5.06 -2.26 -7.87
N VAL A 162 5.35 -3.48 -8.30
CA VAL A 162 4.53 -4.67 -7.99
C VAL A 162 5.44 -5.78 -7.49
N THR A 163 5.46 -5.98 -6.18
CA THR A 163 6.24 -7.01 -5.49
C THR A 163 5.43 -7.68 -4.38
N ALA A 164 4.16 -8.00 -4.70
CA ALA A 164 3.21 -8.61 -3.79
C ALA A 164 3.13 -7.83 -2.45
N CYS A 165 3.30 -8.50 -1.31
CA CYS A 165 3.21 -7.86 0.02
C CYS A 165 4.28 -6.78 0.26
N ALA A 166 5.41 -6.82 -0.45
CA ALA A 166 6.48 -5.82 -0.34
C ALA A 166 6.23 -4.56 -1.19
N THR A 167 5.16 -4.52 -2.00
CA THR A 167 4.86 -3.45 -2.95
C THR A 167 4.92 -2.05 -2.33
N GLY A 168 4.27 -1.84 -1.18
CA GLY A 168 4.25 -0.54 -0.51
C GLY A 168 5.62 -0.10 -0.01
N THR A 169 6.35 -1.00 0.66
CA THR A 169 7.71 -0.73 1.16
C THR A 169 8.67 -0.46 0.00
N GLN A 170 8.61 -1.27 -1.06
CA GLN A 170 9.48 -1.06 -2.23
C GLN A 170 9.13 0.23 -2.97
N SER A 171 7.85 0.61 -3.07
CA SER A 171 7.44 1.89 -3.65
C SER A 171 8.06 3.08 -2.91
N ILE A 172 8.13 3.02 -1.58
CA ILE A 172 8.81 4.03 -0.75
C ILE A 172 10.32 4.01 -1.01
N GLY A 173 10.93 2.81 -1.10
CA GLY A 173 12.36 2.66 -1.40
C GLY A 173 12.75 3.23 -2.77
N GLU A 174 11.96 2.99 -3.81
CA GLU A 174 12.20 3.54 -5.15
C GLU A 174 12.00 5.07 -5.21
N ALA A 175 11.04 5.59 -4.44
CA ALA A 175 10.85 7.03 -4.25
C ALA A 175 12.06 7.67 -3.55
N TYR A 176 12.55 7.04 -2.49
CA TYR A 176 13.76 7.43 -1.78
C TYR A 176 14.96 7.51 -2.74
N ARG A 177 15.18 6.47 -3.56
CA ARG A 177 16.25 6.47 -4.58
C ARG A 177 16.10 7.61 -5.59
N SER A 178 14.89 7.87 -6.06
CA SER A 178 14.64 8.96 -7.03
C SER A 178 15.03 10.33 -6.48
N ILE A 179 14.77 10.58 -5.18
CA ILE A 179 15.17 11.83 -4.52
C ILE A 179 16.68 11.86 -4.29
N GLN A 180 17.27 10.76 -3.78
CA GLN A 180 18.72 10.68 -3.52
C GLN A 180 19.55 11.07 -4.74
N VAL A 181 19.18 10.58 -5.93
CA VAL A 181 19.92 10.85 -7.16
C VAL A 181 19.50 12.17 -7.84
N GLY A 182 18.51 12.88 -7.29
CA GLY A 182 18.07 14.18 -7.77
C GLY A 182 17.14 14.12 -8.99
N GLU A 183 16.49 12.98 -9.28
CA GLU A 183 15.43 12.87 -10.30
C GLU A 183 14.16 13.62 -9.88
N ALA A 184 13.86 13.66 -8.58
CA ALA A 184 12.76 14.39 -7.99
C ALA A 184 13.22 15.18 -6.76
N ASP A 185 12.48 16.19 -6.38
CA ASP A 185 12.67 16.90 -5.11
C ASP A 185 11.63 16.45 -4.07
N VAL A 186 10.46 16.02 -4.54
CA VAL A 186 9.37 15.46 -3.75
C VAL A 186 8.83 14.19 -4.40
N MET A 187 8.49 13.19 -3.59
CA MET A 187 7.80 11.97 -4.03
C MET A 187 6.62 11.65 -3.12
N VAL A 188 5.45 11.48 -3.70
CA VAL A 188 4.32 10.82 -3.04
C VAL A 188 4.51 9.32 -3.18
N ALA A 189 4.65 8.61 -2.07
CA ALA A 189 5.03 7.20 -2.08
C ALA A 189 4.24 6.34 -1.11
N GLY A 190 4.04 5.08 -1.45
CA GLY A 190 3.32 4.15 -0.58
C GLY A 190 2.65 3.02 -1.32
N GLY A 191 1.61 2.46 -0.71
CA GLY A 191 0.85 1.36 -1.28
C GLY A 191 -0.65 1.49 -1.06
N THR A 192 -1.39 0.82 -1.91
CA THR A 192 -2.85 0.74 -1.83
C THR A 192 -3.34 -0.62 -2.32
N GLU A 193 -4.39 -1.15 -1.72
CA GLU A 193 -5.02 -2.38 -2.18
C GLU A 193 -6.51 -2.41 -1.81
N ALA A 194 -7.33 -3.01 -2.67
CA ALA A 194 -8.73 -3.30 -2.41
C ALA A 194 -9.10 -4.62 -3.09
N ALA A 195 -8.56 -5.72 -2.55
CA ALA A 195 -8.63 -7.03 -3.19
C ALA A 195 -9.69 -7.97 -2.59
N VAL A 196 -10.59 -7.49 -1.73
CA VAL A 196 -11.67 -8.31 -1.17
C VAL A 196 -12.69 -8.62 -2.27
N SER A 197 -12.56 -9.78 -2.90
CA SER A 197 -13.39 -10.25 -4.01
C SER A 197 -13.52 -11.77 -4.00
N GLU A 198 -14.48 -12.30 -4.74
CA GLU A 198 -14.70 -13.75 -4.86
C GLU A 198 -13.45 -14.48 -5.35
N VAL A 199 -12.80 -13.94 -6.41
CA VAL A 199 -11.58 -14.54 -7.00
C VAL A 199 -10.42 -14.47 -6.00
N ALA A 200 -10.22 -13.34 -5.31
CA ALA A 200 -9.11 -13.22 -4.37
C ALA A 200 -9.28 -14.15 -3.16
N VAL A 201 -10.47 -14.12 -2.52
CA VAL A 201 -10.73 -14.98 -1.37
C VAL A 201 -10.65 -16.46 -1.76
N GLY A 202 -11.23 -16.86 -2.90
CA GLY A 202 -11.14 -18.23 -3.41
C GLY A 202 -9.69 -18.64 -3.74
N GLY A 203 -8.93 -17.76 -4.39
CA GLY A 203 -7.55 -18.01 -4.77
C GLY A 203 -6.61 -18.17 -3.56
N PHE A 204 -6.66 -17.25 -2.60
CA PHE A 204 -5.86 -17.34 -1.37
C PHE A 204 -6.30 -18.49 -0.46
N ALA A 205 -7.61 -18.81 -0.41
CA ALA A 205 -8.10 -19.98 0.31
C ALA A 205 -7.61 -21.30 -0.32
N ALA A 206 -7.52 -21.37 -1.66
CA ALA A 206 -6.95 -22.52 -2.36
C ALA A 206 -5.45 -22.72 -2.06
N LEU A 207 -4.71 -21.61 -1.80
CA LEU A 207 -3.32 -21.66 -1.32
C LEU A 207 -3.20 -22.00 0.17
N THR A 208 -4.31 -22.23 0.88
CA THR A 208 -4.33 -22.41 2.35
C THR A 208 -3.67 -21.26 3.11
N ALA A 209 -3.76 -20.05 2.56
CA ALA A 209 -3.10 -18.87 3.11
C ALA A 209 -4.02 -18.02 4.00
N LEU A 210 -5.35 -18.18 3.87
CA LEU A 210 -6.33 -17.46 4.69
C LEU A 210 -6.68 -18.20 5.96
N SER A 211 -6.89 -17.45 7.04
CA SER A 211 -7.42 -17.97 8.28
C SER A 211 -8.87 -18.45 8.10
N GLY A 212 -9.17 -19.63 8.62
CA GLY A 212 -10.52 -20.19 8.69
C GLY A 212 -11.30 -19.80 9.95
N SER A 213 -10.75 -18.95 10.81
CA SER A 213 -11.38 -18.53 12.05
C SER A 213 -12.53 -17.56 11.80
N ASP A 214 -13.69 -17.84 12.44
CA ASP A 214 -14.83 -16.92 12.47
C ASP A 214 -14.79 -15.94 13.67
N ASP A 215 -13.81 -16.11 14.58
CA ASP A 215 -13.60 -15.16 15.67
C ASP A 215 -12.65 -14.04 15.22
N PRO A 216 -13.13 -12.78 15.09
CA PRO A 216 -12.28 -11.65 14.70
C PRO A 216 -11.06 -11.45 15.60
N LYS A 217 -11.12 -11.88 16.88
CA LYS A 217 -10.00 -11.78 17.81
C LYS A 217 -8.93 -12.83 17.61
N ARG A 218 -9.25 -13.91 16.89
CA ARG A 218 -8.35 -15.04 16.62
C ARG A 218 -7.99 -15.19 15.14
N ALA A 219 -8.61 -14.41 14.26
CA ALA A 219 -8.46 -14.55 12.82
C ALA A 219 -7.06 -14.13 12.29
N SER A 220 -6.41 -13.17 12.95
CA SER A 220 -5.01 -12.82 12.64
C SER A 220 -4.24 -12.70 13.96
N ILE A 221 -3.37 -13.66 14.22
CA ILE A 221 -2.63 -13.84 15.46
C ILE A 221 -1.15 -14.11 15.17
N PRO A 222 -0.42 -13.14 14.60
CA PRO A 222 0.99 -13.28 14.29
C PRO A 222 1.79 -13.76 15.51
N PHE A 223 2.77 -14.67 15.28
CA PHE A 223 3.63 -15.29 16.29
C PHE A 223 2.93 -16.24 17.28
N ASP A 224 1.60 -16.38 17.25
CA ASP A 224 0.89 -17.38 18.03
C ASP A 224 1.05 -18.78 17.42
N LYS A 225 1.17 -19.82 18.27
CA LYS A 225 1.31 -21.22 17.80
C LYS A 225 0.07 -21.76 17.10
N GLU A 226 -1.11 -21.15 17.35
CA GLU A 226 -2.39 -21.52 16.77
C GLU A 226 -2.74 -20.71 15.50
N ARG A 227 -1.80 -19.92 14.98
CA ARG A 227 -2.01 -19.18 13.74
C ARG A 227 -2.23 -20.15 12.57
N ASP A 228 -3.16 -19.82 11.68
CA ASP A 228 -3.56 -20.69 10.56
C ASP A 228 -3.65 -19.97 9.21
N GLY A 229 -3.42 -18.66 9.17
CA GLY A 229 -3.49 -17.88 7.95
C GLY A 229 -3.66 -16.38 8.22
N PHE A 230 -3.72 -15.58 7.15
CA PHE A 230 -3.99 -14.14 7.25
C PHE A 230 -5.46 -13.83 6.96
N VAL A 231 -5.89 -12.61 7.31
CA VAL A 231 -7.18 -12.04 6.91
C VAL A 231 -6.94 -11.04 5.78
N ILE A 232 -7.62 -11.23 4.66
CA ILE A 232 -7.51 -10.31 3.52
C ILE A 232 -8.03 -8.92 3.91
N GLY A 233 -7.32 -7.85 3.51
CA GLY A 233 -7.66 -6.49 3.88
C GLY A 233 -7.59 -5.51 2.72
N GLU A 234 -8.08 -4.31 2.99
CA GLU A 234 -8.08 -3.16 2.10
C GLU A 234 -7.43 -1.97 2.78
N GLY A 235 -7.00 -1.02 1.99
CA GLY A 235 -6.52 0.26 2.50
C GLY A 235 -5.47 0.91 1.62
N SER A 236 -4.98 2.04 2.10
CA SER A 236 -3.86 2.79 1.51
C SER A 236 -3.06 3.47 2.60
N GLY A 237 -1.73 3.42 2.48
CA GLY A 237 -0.80 4.18 3.30
C GLY A 237 0.14 4.95 2.40
N ILE A 238 0.19 6.26 2.57
CA ILE A 238 0.96 7.19 1.74
C ILE A 238 1.84 8.06 2.62
N VAL A 239 3.05 8.31 2.15
CA VAL A 239 3.98 9.28 2.73
C VAL A 239 4.41 10.29 1.68
N VAL A 240 4.67 11.52 2.10
CA VAL A 240 5.38 12.53 1.30
C VAL A 240 6.85 12.47 1.69
N LEU A 241 7.69 12.15 0.72
CA LEU A 241 9.15 12.19 0.84
C LEU A 241 9.69 13.43 0.15
N GLU A 242 10.64 14.11 0.80
CA GLU A 242 11.30 15.29 0.23
C GLU A 242 12.82 15.19 0.39
N SER A 243 13.55 15.85 -0.50
CA SER A 243 14.95 16.13 -0.19
C SER A 243 15.01 17.07 1.02
N LEU A 244 15.98 16.86 1.92
CA LEU A 244 16.13 17.68 3.11
C LEU A 244 16.23 19.17 2.77
N GLU A 245 16.95 19.49 1.70
CA GLU A 245 17.12 20.88 1.24
C GLU A 245 15.80 21.52 0.83
N HIS A 246 14.93 20.75 0.12
CA HIS A 246 13.61 21.22 -0.29
C HIS A 246 12.71 21.45 0.93
N ALA A 247 12.63 20.47 1.83
CA ALA A 247 11.83 20.55 3.05
C ALA A 247 12.23 21.76 3.93
N GLN A 248 13.54 21.96 4.11
CA GLN A 248 14.05 23.10 4.87
C GLN A 248 13.77 24.46 4.19
N ALA A 249 13.92 24.53 2.88
CA ALA A 249 13.72 25.77 2.13
C ALA A 249 12.26 26.28 2.21
N ARG A 250 11.29 25.38 2.29
CA ARG A 250 9.87 25.74 2.46
C ARG A 250 9.41 25.76 3.92
N GLY A 251 10.29 25.41 4.89
CA GLY A 251 9.96 25.42 6.32
C GLY A 251 9.03 24.27 6.73
N ALA A 252 9.15 23.10 6.09
CA ALA A 252 8.34 21.93 6.41
C ALA A 252 8.67 21.35 7.78
N ASP A 253 7.65 20.81 8.44
CA ASP A 253 7.84 19.93 9.60
C ASP A 253 8.41 18.59 9.14
N ILE A 254 9.55 18.19 9.70
CA ILE A 254 10.22 16.93 9.36
C ILE A 254 9.83 15.89 10.40
N LEU A 255 9.09 14.87 9.98
CA LEU A 255 8.60 13.80 10.85
C LEU A 255 9.66 12.72 11.09
N ALA A 256 10.43 12.39 10.06
CA ALA A 256 11.47 11.36 10.10
C ALA A 256 12.45 11.55 8.94
N GLU A 257 13.57 10.85 8.99
CA GLU A 257 14.51 10.71 7.87
C GLU A 257 14.57 9.26 7.42
N VAL A 258 14.51 9.02 6.10
CA VAL A 258 14.78 7.71 5.51
C VAL A 258 16.27 7.62 5.27
N VAL A 259 16.95 6.75 5.99
CA VAL A 259 18.42 6.69 6.01
C VAL A 259 19.00 5.49 5.30
N GLY A 260 18.16 4.50 4.95
CA GLY A 260 18.62 3.30 4.23
C GLY A 260 17.47 2.49 3.63
N TYR A 261 17.77 1.79 2.55
CA TYR A 261 16.84 0.92 1.84
C TYR A 261 17.55 -0.32 1.33
N GLY A 262 16.97 -1.49 1.61
CA GLY A 262 17.45 -2.77 1.13
C GLY A 262 16.33 -3.56 0.44
N ALA A 263 16.65 -4.13 -0.73
CA ALA A 263 15.77 -5.04 -1.46
C ALA A 263 16.57 -6.23 -1.98
N THR A 264 16.02 -7.43 -1.83
CA THR A 264 16.64 -8.69 -2.18
C THR A 264 15.62 -9.64 -2.78
N SER A 265 16.09 -10.76 -3.30
CA SER A 265 15.26 -11.88 -3.75
C SER A 265 15.86 -13.17 -3.22
N ASP A 266 15.00 -14.07 -2.76
CA ASP A 266 15.42 -15.40 -2.28
C ASP A 266 15.83 -16.32 -3.43
N ALA A 267 15.23 -16.15 -4.62
CA ALA A 267 15.41 -17.04 -5.78
C ALA A 267 15.24 -18.53 -5.42
N PHE A 268 14.28 -18.82 -4.53
CA PHE A 268 14.10 -20.13 -3.92
C PHE A 268 12.78 -20.79 -4.34
N HIS A 269 11.64 -20.20 -3.99
CA HIS A 269 10.33 -20.77 -4.25
C HIS A 269 9.32 -19.67 -4.60
N ILE A 270 8.23 -20.04 -5.29
CA ILE A 270 7.24 -19.06 -5.77
C ILE A 270 6.44 -18.39 -4.64
N THR A 271 6.24 -19.08 -3.52
CA THR A 271 5.43 -18.59 -2.39
C THR A 271 6.10 -18.74 -1.01
N SER A 272 7.08 -19.60 -0.87
CA SER A 272 7.75 -19.87 0.41
C SER A 272 9.07 -19.10 0.52
N PRO A 273 9.35 -18.45 1.66
CA PRO A 273 10.68 -17.88 1.92
C PRO A 273 11.73 -18.98 2.07
N CYS A 274 13.00 -18.61 1.95
CA CYS A 274 14.11 -19.49 2.33
C CYS A 274 14.00 -19.87 3.81
N GLU A 275 14.30 -21.13 4.12
CA GLU A 275 14.20 -21.67 5.49
C GLU A 275 15.11 -20.95 6.50
N ASP A 276 16.27 -20.46 6.03
CA ASP A 276 17.25 -19.73 6.84
C ASP A 276 16.97 -18.22 6.94
N GLY A 277 15.97 -17.70 6.23
CA GLY A 277 15.62 -16.29 6.21
C GLY A 277 16.70 -15.37 5.60
N GLU A 278 17.66 -15.92 4.87
CA GLU A 278 18.84 -15.21 4.36
C GLU A 278 18.48 -14.00 3.50
N GLY A 279 17.47 -14.12 2.63
CA GLY A 279 17.02 -13.00 1.77
C GLY A 279 16.55 -11.79 2.56
N ALA A 280 15.71 -12.01 3.58
CA ALA A 280 15.23 -10.94 4.47
C ALA A 280 16.39 -10.34 5.29
N ALA A 281 17.29 -11.19 5.82
CA ALA A 281 18.47 -10.75 6.55
C ALA A 281 19.37 -9.85 5.70
N ARG A 282 19.63 -10.21 4.43
CA ARG A 282 20.40 -9.35 3.50
C ARG A 282 19.72 -8.00 3.26
N ALA A 283 18.40 -7.97 3.10
CA ALA A 283 17.69 -6.70 2.90
C ALA A 283 17.87 -5.78 4.11
N MET A 284 17.78 -6.32 5.34
CA MET A 284 18.05 -5.56 6.55
C MET A 284 19.50 -5.09 6.62
N VAL A 285 20.46 -5.95 6.31
CA VAL A 285 21.89 -5.59 6.29
C VAL A 285 22.16 -4.46 5.29
N PHE A 286 21.63 -4.54 4.07
CA PHE A 286 21.81 -3.47 3.08
C PHE A 286 21.23 -2.13 3.55
N ALA A 287 20.07 -2.14 4.19
CA ALA A 287 19.48 -0.92 4.73
C ALA A 287 20.34 -0.33 5.89
N MET A 288 20.82 -1.19 6.78
CA MET A 288 21.70 -0.76 7.90
C MET A 288 23.08 -0.27 7.42
N ASP A 289 23.67 -0.95 6.44
CA ASP A 289 24.96 -0.55 5.84
C ASP A 289 24.87 0.83 5.20
N GLU A 290 23.77 1.10 4.47
CA GLU A 290 23.53 2.40 3.88
C GLU A 290 23.31 3.48 4.95
N ALA A 291 22.58 3.14 6.02
CA ALA A 291 22.34 4.03 7.16
C ALA A 291 23.60 4.24 8.03
N GLY A 292 24.63 3.42 7.86
CA GLY A 292 25.84 3.45 8.68
C GLY A 292 25.61 3.04 10.14
N ILE A 293 24.62 2.15 10.38
CA ILE A 293 24.27 1.67 11.73
C ILE A 293 24.51 0.15 11.87
N THR A 294 24.62 -0.28 13.12
CA THR A 294 24.73 -1.69 13.50
C THR A 294 23.41 -2.20 14.12
N PRO A 295 23.15 -3.52 14.16
CA PRO A 295 21.89 -4.06 14.67
C PRO A 295 21.49 -3.61 16.09
N ASP A 296 22.47 -3.29 16.95
CA ASP A 296 22.22 -2.77 18.31
C ASP A 296 21.64 -1.35 18.34
N LYS A 297 21.56 -0.68 17.20
CA LYS A 297 20.93 0.63 17.03
C LYS A 297 19.50 0.56 16.50
N VAL A 298 18.99 -0.64 16.29
CA VAL A 298 17.61 -0.84 15.83
C VAL A 298 16.72 -1.02 17.05
N ASP A 299 15.84 -0.07 17.29
CA ASP A 299 14.92 -0.09 18.44
C ASP A 299 13.62 -0.86 18.15
N TYR A 300 13.19 -0.88 16.88
CA TYR A 300 11.91 -1.48 16.47
C TYR A 300 11.96 -2.07 15.07
N ILE A 301 11.35 -3.25 14.89
CA ILE A 301 11.13 -3.88 13.59
C ILE A 301 9.62 -4.06 13.40
N ASN A 302 9.06 -3.44 12.36
CA ASN A 302 7.73 -3.76 11.90
C ASN A 302 7.81 -5.02 11.03
N ALA A 303 7.56 -6.18 11.65
CA ALA A 303 7.66 -7.46 10.98
C ALA A 303 6.52 -7.64 9.96
N HIS A 304 6.76 -8.47 8.94
CA HIS A 304 5.71 -8.85 7.98
C HIS A 304 4.50 -9.46 8.69
N GLY A 305 4.69 -10.33 9.66
CA GLY A 305 3.68 -10.74 10.64
C GLY A 305 2.35 -11.20 10.07
N THR A 306 2.34 -12.05 9.04
CA THR A 306 1.13 -12.42 8.29
C THR A 306 0.18 -13.36 9.01
N SER A 307 0.58 -13.98 10.13
CA SER A 307 -0.19 -15.06 10.78
C SER A 307 -0.28 -16.38 9.98
N THR A 308 0.48 -16.51 8.88
CA THR A 308 0.61 -17.79 8.14
C THR A 308 1.60 -18.72 8.82
N CYS A 309 1.56 -20.04 8.48
CA CYS A 309 2.44 -21.04 9.10
C CYS A 309 3.91 -20.89 8.70
N LEU A 310 4.21 -20.36 7.52
CA LEU A 310 5.52 -20.42 6.89
C LEU A 310 6.48 -19.23 7.18
N LEU A 311 6.04 -18.17 7.83
CA LEU A 311 6.81 -16.92 7.96
C LEU A 311 7.52 -16.72 9.30
N TYR A 312 7.68 -17.78 10.10
CA TYR A 312 8.21 -17.67 11.47
C TYR A 312 9.29 -18.71 11.79
N THR A 313 9.90 -19.26 10.75
CA THR A 313 11.04 -20.17 10.90
C THR A 313 12.35 -19.43 10.81
#